data_c57e470166484e397685fa3711d314ed
#
_entry.id   c57e470166484e397685fa3711d314ed
#
_cell.length_a   1.000
_cell.length_b   1.000
_cell.length_c   1.000
_cell.angle_alpha   90.00
_cell.angle_beta   90.00
_cell.angle_gamma   90.00
#
_symmetry.space_group_name_H-M   'P 1'
#
loop_
_entity.id
_entity.type
_entity.pdbx_description
1 polymer ?
#
loop_
_entity_poly.entity_id
_entity_poly.type
_entity_poly.pdbx_seq_one_letter_code
_entity_poly.pdbx_strand_id
1 'polypeptide(L)'
;MSEKTGRYLVVDTETTGLHPARHGLIELAAAALDGQLMLLDTFQADVCPPEGVEFDPEALQINGFTMERIRAGVSYRMACEQFLNFMSKNFSAEPIVIGQFYPFDYAFLEQLFSASGYRDGLAAAIKGNAIIDTKALANSINARALLKGRPAPFPVTSLSKPGGLKELFGITAYQAHSALGDVLATREVLIKLLECNLSGV
;
A
#
# COMPACT_ATOMS: atom_id res chain seq x y z
N MET A 1 2.83 24.28 -16.43
CA MET A 1 2.31 22.94 -16.04
C MET A 1 3.53 22.15 -15.60
N SER A 2 3.56 21.68 -14.36
CA SER A 2 4.65 20.83 -13.86
C SER A 2 4.69 19.55 -14.70
N GLU A 3 5.89 19.18 -15.15
CA GLU A 3 6.09 17.93 -15.89
C GLU A 3 5.76 16.77 -14.97
N LYS A 4 4.90 15.84 -15.40
CA LYS A 4 4.52 14.66 -14.63
C LYS A 4 5.72 13.70 -14.62
N THR A 5 6.43 13.64 -13.50
CA THR A 5 7.67 12.86 -13.38
C THR A 5 7.52 11.62 -12.50
N GLY A 6 6.30 11.30 -12.07
CA GLY A 6 6.00 10.10 -11.30
C GLY A 6 6.37 8.82 -12.05
N ARG A 7 7.13 7.95 -11.39
CA ARG A 7 7.57 6.66 -11.91
C ARG A 7 7.03 5.50 -11.08
N TYR A 8 6.94 5.68 -9.78
CA TYR A 8 6.48 4.66 -8.85
C TYR A 8 5.26 5.15 -8.09
N LEU A 9 4.31 4.25 -7.89
CA LEU A 9 3.14 4.42 -7.06
C LEU A 9 3.25 3.49 -5.85
N VAL A 10 3.38 4.04 -4.65
CA VAL A 10 3.20 3.25 -3.43
C VAL A 10 1.74 3.33 -3.03
N VAL A 11 1.13 2.22 -2.66
CA VAL A 11 -0.27 2.17 -2.22
C VAL A 11 -0.42 1.26 -1.02
N ASP A 12 -1.34 1.62 -0.14
CA ASP A 12 -1.74 0.87 1.04
C ASP A 12 -3.20 1.15 1.39
N THR A 13 -3.87 0.19 2.04
CA THR A 13 -5.29 0.27 2.39
C THR A 13 -5.53 -0.18 3.83
N GLU A 14 -6.42 0.55 4.54
CA GLU A 14 -7.03 0.05 5.76
C GLU A 14 -8.45 -0.47 5.45
N THR A 15 -8.82 -1.55 6.14
CA THR A 15 -10.04 -2.30 5.82
C THR A 15 -10.82 -2.67 7.08
N THR A 16 -12.10 -3.02 6.92
CA THR A 16 -12.93 -3.50 8.03
C THR A 16 -12.68 -4.97 8.40
N GLY A 17 -11.73 -5.64 7.72
CA GLY A 17 -11.34 -7.03 7.94
C GLY A 17 -10.60 -7.62 6.75
N LEU A 18 -10.34 -8.92 6.74
CA LEU A 18 -9.37 -9.55 5.82
C LEU A 18 -9.95 -10.07 4.50
N HIS A 19 -11.28 -10.08 4.33
CA HIS A 19 -11.93 -10.72 3.19
C HIS A 19 -12.66 -9.73 2.30
N PRO A 20 -12.15 -9.36 1.11
CA PRO A 20 -12.75 -8.35 0.23
C PRO A 20 -14.21 -8.67 -0.19
N ALA A 21 -14.61 -9.95 -0.18
CA ALA A 21 -16.00 -10.31 -0.50
C ALA A 21 -17.01 -9.96 0.62
N ARG A 22 -16.55 -9.64 1.84
CA ARG A 22 -17.40 -9.37 3.01
C ARG A 22 -17.06 -8.03 3.67
N HIS A 23 -15.80 -7.67 3.70
CA HIS A 23 -15.29 -6.48 4.36
C HIS A 23 -15.10 -5.33 3.36
N GLY A 24 -15.04 -4.11 3.87
CA GLY A 24 -14.90 -2.91 3.06
C GLY A 24 -13.56 -2.20 3.28
N LEU A 25 -13.14 -1.44 2.27
CA LEU A 25 -12.04 -0.50 2.36
C LEU A 25 -12.50 0.76 3.10
N ILE A 26 -11.74 1.21 4.11
CA ILE A 26 -12.07 2.38 4.95
C ILE A 26 -11.01 3.48 4.91
N GLU A 27 -9.81 3.21 4.43
CA GLU A 27 -8.82 4.23 4.10
C GLU A 27 -8.02 3.79 2.87
N LEU A 28 -7.77 4.72 1.97
CA LEU A 28 -6.89 4.55 0.83
C LEU A 28 -5.81 5.60 0.88
N ALA A 29 -4.55 5.18 0.85
CA ALA A 29 -3.42 6.09 0.72
C ALA A 29 -2.50 5.69 -0.43
N ALA A 30 -1.84 6.70 -0.99
CA ALA A 30 -0.85 6.50 -2.04
C ALA A 30 0.24 7.58 -2.00
N ALA A 31 1.41 7.24 -2.54
CA ALA A 31 2.48 8.20 -2.80
C ALA A 31 2.98 8.05 -4.25
N ALA A 32 3.15 9.19 -4.91
CA ALA A 32 3.84 9.27 -6.19
C ALA A 32 5.32 9.55 -5.95
N LEU A 33 6.19 8.74 -6.53
CA LEU A 33 7.64 8.88 -6.42
C LEU A 33 8.24 9.04 -7.82
N ASP A 34 9.37 9.75 -7.90
CA ASP A 34 10.16 9.86 -9.12
C ASP A 34 11.02 8.61 -9.40
N GLY A 35 11.88 8.68 -10.43
CA GLY A 35 12.77 7.58 -10.80
C GLY A 35 13.88 7.27 -9.78
N GLN A 36 14.11 8.13 -8.78
CA GLN A 36 15.04 7.98 -7.68
C GLN A 36 14.36 7.64 -6.34
N LEU A 37 13.07 7.28 -6.37
CA LEU A 37 12.22 7.02 -5.21
C LEU A 37 12.02 8.26 -4.30
N MET A 38 12.24 9.48 -4.82
CA MET A 38 11.94 10.70 -4.08
C MET A 38 10.44 10.99 -4.10
N LEU A 39 9.91 11.40 -2.96
CA LEU A 39 8.49 11.72 -2.79
C LEU A 39 8.12 12.97 -3.60
N LEU A 40 7.14 12.85 -4.47
CA LEU A 40 6.58 13.95 -5.27
C LEU A 40 5.26 14.47 -4.71
N ASP A 41 4.35 13.55 -4.35
CA ASP A 41 3.00 13.87 -3.90
C ASP A 41 2.42 12.72 -3.10
N THR A 42 1.42 13.01 -2.28
CA THR A 42 0.69 12.03 -1.48
C THR A 42 -0.81 12.17 -1.67
N PHE A 43 -1.50 11.06 -1.51
CA PHE A 43 -2.95 10.97 -1.49
C PHE A 43 -3.41 10.20 -0.25
N GLN A 44 -4.48 10.64 0.37
CA GLN A 44 -5.13 9.93 1.47
C GLN A 44 -6.62 10.27 1.48
N ALA A 45 -7.46 9.27 1.67
CA ALA A 45 -8.90 9.45 1.83
C ALA A 45 -9.45 8.44 2.84
N ASP A 46 -10.16 8.95 3.85
CA ASP A 46 -11.06 8.13 4.66
C ASP A 46 -12.29 7.80 3.81
N VAL A 47 -12.72 6.54 3.84
CA VAL A 47 -13.73 6.03 2.94
C VAL A 47 -14.87 5.38 3.72
N CYS A 48 -16.11 5.72 3.36
CA CYS A 48 -17.30 5.07 3.88
C CYS A 48 -17.68 3.92 2.94
N PRO A 49 -17.55 2.65 3.38
CA PRO A 49 -17.93 1.52 2.56
C PRO A 49 -19.45 1.46 2.36
N PRO A 50 -19.94 0.78 1.29
CA PRO A 50 -21.38 0.62 1.07
C PRO A 50 -22.05 -0.20 2.18
N GLU A 51 -23.36 -0.10 2.26
CA GLU A 51 -24.16 -0.90 3.21
C GLU A 51 -23.95 -2.41 2.97
N GLY A 52 -24.00 -3.18 4.05
CA GLY A 52 -23.90 -4.64 4.01
C GLY A 52 -22.50 -5.20 4.15
N VAL A 53 -21.43 -4.37 4.26
CA VAL A 53 -20.12 -4.88 4.62
C VAL A 53 -20.05 -5.27 6.10
N GLU A 54 -19.26 -6.29 6.39
CA GLU A 54 -18.99 -6.73 7.76
C GLU A 54 -17.85 -5.90 8.37
N PHE A 55 -17.89 -5.75 9.69
CA PHE A 55 -16.85 -5.07 10.48
C PHE A 55 -16.25 -6.06 11.46
N ASP A 56 -14.97 -6.39 11.27
CA ASP A 56 -14.21 -7.20 12.20
C ASP A 56 -13.70 -6.31 13.34
N PRO A 57 -14.12 -6.55 14.61
CA PRO A 57 -13.65 -5.76 15.75
C PRO A 57 -12.14 -5.78 15.94
N GLU A 58 -11.46 -6.88 15.61
CA GLU A 58 -10.01 -6.98 15.70
C GLU A 58 -9.32 -6.07 14.69
N ALA A 59 -9.82 -6.03 13.45
CA ALA A 59 -9.30 -5.13 12.41
C ALA A 59 -9.48 -3.65 12.82
N LEU A 60 -10.65 -3.27 13.33
CA LEU A 60 -10.90 -1.91 13.80
C LEU A 60 -10.06 -1.54 15.03
N GLN A 61 -9.76 -2.49 15.90
CA GLN A 61 -8.85 -2.27 17.04
C GLN A 61 -7.41 -2.05 16.57
N ILE A 62 -6.97 -2.77 15.55
CA ILE A 62 -5.60 -2.66 14.99
C ILE A 62 -5.41 -1.31 14.29
N ASN A 63 -6.33 -0.91 13.42
CA ASN A 63 -6.21 0.32 12.64
C ASN A 63 -6.73 1.57 13.37
N GLY A 64 -7.40 1.41 14.51
CA GLY A 64 -7.89 2.51 15.35
C GLY A 64 -9.06 3.31 14.74
N PHE A 65 -9.75 2.75 13.74
CA PHE A 65 -10.92 3.39 13.16
C PHE A 65 -12.15 3.28 14.07
N THR A 66 -12.84 4.39 14.26
CA THR A 66 -14.15 4.42 14.90
C THR A 66 -15.26 4.42 13.86
N MET A 67 -16.43 3.92 14.24
CA MET A 67 -17.61 3.96 13.35
C MET A 67 -17.99 5.40 12.94
N GLU A 68 -17.70 6.39 13.80
CA GLU A 68 -17.91 7.80 13.48
C GLU A 68 -16.98 8.27 12.36
N ARG A 69 -15.67 7.98 12.45
CA ARG A 69 -14.67 8.28 11.42
C ARG A 69 -15.03 7.62 10.09
N ILE A 70 -15.42 6.33 10.11
CA ILE A 70 -15.80 5.59 8.91
C ILE A 70 -17.02 6.25 8.23
N ARG A 71 -18.06 6.59 8.99
CA ARG A 71 -19.28 7.23 8.45
C ARG A 71 -19.02 8.63 7.90
N ALA A 72 -18.00 9.33 8.41
CA ALA A 72 -17.60 10.65 7.92
C ALA A 72 -16.75 10.58 6.65
N GLY A 73 -16.26 9.40 6.27
CA GLY A 73 -15.46 9.17 5.07
C GLY A 73 -16.24 9.46 3.79
N VAL A 74 -15.53 9.68 2.70
CA VAL A 74 -16.13 9.87 1.37
C VAL A 74 -16.69 8.58 0.82
N SER A 75 -17.64 8.65 -0.09
CA SER A 75 -18.18 7.45 -0.76
C SER A 75 -17.12 6.76 -1.61
N TYR A 76 -17.30 5.47 -1.88
CA TYR A 76 -16.43 4.70 -2.79
C TYR A 76 -16.24 5.39 -4.14
N ARG A 77 -17.32 5.91 -4.72
CA ARG A 77 -17.26 6.65 -5.98
C ARG A 77 -16.35 7.89 -5.89
N MET A 78 -16.52 8.68 -4.85
CA MET A 78 -15.70 9.88 -4.64
C MET A 78 -14.24 9.53 -4.38
N ALA A 79 -13.96 8.47 -3.62
CA ALA A 79 -12.59 7.98 -3.40
C ALA A 79 -11.93 7.55 -4.72
N CYS A 80 -12.65 6.82 -5.59
CA CYS A 80 -12.16 6.48 -6.93
C CYS A 80 -11.85 7.73 -7.77
N GLU A 81 -12.75 8.69 -7.81
CA GLU A 81 -12.58 9.94 -8.57
C GLU A 81 -11.36 10.72 -8.07
N GLN A 82 -11.21 10.85 -6.77
CA GLN A 82 -10.06 11.52 -6.15
C GLN A 82 -8.75 10.78 -6.44
N PHE A 83 -8.74 9.46 -6.34
CA PHE A 83 -7.56 8.65 -6.64
C PHE A 83 -7.19 8.73 -8.13
N LEU A 84 -8.14 8.64 -9.05
CA LEU A 84 -7.89 8.80 -10.48
C LEU A 84 -7.37 10.21 -10.82
N ASN A 85 -7.84 11.24 -10.14
CA ASN A 85 -7.31 12.60 -10.26
C ASN A 85 -5.86 12.69 -9.77
N PHE A 86 -5.53 12.06 -8.63
CA PHE A 86 -4.16 11.95 -8.15
C PHE A 86 -3.25 11.23 -9.16
N MET A 87 -3.71 10.11 -9.73
CA MET A 87 -2.99 9.38 -10.78
C MET A 87 -2.75 10.26 -12.00
N SER A 88 -3.80 10.90 -12.51
CA SER A 88 -3.72 11.75 -13.70
C SER A 88 -2.83 12.99 -13.51
N LYS A 89 -2.74 13.50 -12.28
CA LYS A 89 -1.88 14.64 -11.91
C LYS A 89 -0.41 14.26 -11.94
N ASN A 90 -0.05 13.09 -11.44
CA ASN A 90 1.32 12.72 -11.14
C ASN A 90 2.00 11.84 -12.20
N PHE A 91 1.22 11.07 -12.98
CA PHE A 91 1.75 10.09 -13.92
C PHE A 91 1.37 10.42 -15.36
N SER A 92 2.34 10.45 -16.27
CA SER A 92 2.14 10.54 -17.71
C SER A 92 2.14 9.19 -18.42
N ALA A 93 2.62 8.16 -17.72
CA ALA A 93 2.64 6.77 -18.15
C ALA A 93 2.27 5.89 -16.96
N GLU A 94 2.06 4.63 -17.22
CA GLU A 94 1.77 3.64 -16.20
C GLU A 94 2.90 3.54 -15.14
N PRO A 95 2.60 3.68 -13.83
CA PRO A 95 3.60 3.55 -12.78
C PRO A 95 3.97 2.09 -12.51
N ILE A 96 5.16 1.89 -11.95
CA ILE A 96 5.50 0.67 -11.24
C ILE A 96 4.86 0.76 -9.84
N VAL A 97 4.03 -0.22 -9.49
CA VAL A 97 3.35 -0.23 -8.19
C VAL A 97 4.26 -0.85 -7.12
N ILE A 98 4.28 -0.22 -5.95
CA ILE A 98 4.99 -0.69 -4.77
C ILE A 98 3.96 -0.94 -3.67
N GLY A 99 4.04 -2.10 -3.02
CA GLY A 99 3.20 -2.45 -1.87
C GLY A 99 3.89 -3.40 -0.90
N GLN A 100 3.23 -3.63 0.22
CA GLN A 100 3.65 -4.61 1.24
C GLN A 100 2.61 -5.73 1.31
N PHE A 101 2.81 -6.82 0.62
CA PHE A 101 1.81 -7.85 0.36
C PHE A 101 0.66 -7.30 -0.50
N TYR A 102 1.02 -6.62 -1.57
CA TYR A 102 0.13 -5.91 -2.49
C TYR A 102 -1.10 -6.69 -3.00
N PRO A 103 -1.11 -8.01 -3.16
CA PRO A 103 -2.33 -8.74 -3.53
C PRO A 103 -3.52 -8.48 -2.60
N PHE A 104 -3.27 -8.16 -1.31
CA PHE A 104 -4.31 -7.79 -0.36
C PHE A 104 -4.93 -6.45 -0.74
N ASP A 105 -4.12 -5.42 -0.89
CA ASP A 105 -4.57 -4.07 -1.26
C ASP A 105 -5.25 -4.07 -2.62
N TYR A 106 -4.69 -4.80 -3.58
CA TYR A 106 -5.26 -4.91 -4.93
C TYR A 106 -6.69 -5.46 -4.91
N ALA A 107 -6.97 -6.49 -4.10
CA ALA A 107 -8.30 -7.09 -4.00
C ALA A 107 -9.34 -6.09 -3.43
N PHE A 108 -8.96 -5.25 -2.47
CA PHE A 108 -9.83 -4.19 -1.95
C PHE A 108 -9.98 -3.01 -2.91
N LEU A 109 -8.93 -2.68 -3.67
CA LEU A 109 -9.04 -1.71 -4.76
C LEU A 109 -9.99 -2.19 -5.87
N GLU A 110 -9.91 -3.48 -6.27
CA GLU A 110 -10.87 -4.06 -7.23
C GLU A 110 -12.32 -3.94 -6.72
N GLN A 111 -12.55 -4.23 -5.44
CA GLN A 111 -13.86 -4.06 -4.82
C GLN A 111 -14.32 -2.59 -4.86
N LEU A 112 -13.47 -1.65 -4.45
CA LEU A 112 -13.74 -0.22 -4.45
C LEU A 112 -14.14 0.26 -5.86
N PHE A 113 -13.34 -0.05 -6.86
CA PHE A 113 -13.57 0.37 -8.25
C PHE A 113 -14.81 -0.29 -8.86
N SER A 114 -15.01 -1.59 -8.61
CA SER A 114 -16.17 -2.32 -9.10
C SER A 114 -17.48 -1.79 -8.49
N ALA A 115 -17.52 -1.58 -7.17
CA ALA A 115 -18.68 -1.05 -6.47
C ALA A 115 -19.01 0.40 -6.87
N SER A 116 -18.00 1.16 -7.32
CA SER A 116 -18.15 2.54 -7.81
C SER A 116 -18.62 2.64 -9.27
N GLY A 117 -18.74 1.52 -9.99
CA GLY A 117 -19.05 1.49 -11.41
C GLY A 117 -17.86 1.74 -12.36
N TYR A 118 -16.63 1.78 -11.81
CA TYR A 118 -15.37 1.97 -12.56
C TYR A 118 -14.62 0.65 -12.80
N ARG A 119 -15.32 -0.43 -13.19
CA ARG A 119 -14.74 -1.79 -13.31
C ARG A 119 -13.40 -1.85 -14.07
N ASP A 120 -13.32 -1.14 -15.18
CA ASP A 120 -12.09 -1.10 -16.00
C ASP A 120 -11.12 0.01 -15.56
N GLY A 121 -11.53 0.88 -14.64
CA GLY A 121 -10.77 2.04 -14.20
C GLY A 121 -9.50 1.68 -13.45
N LEU A 122 -9.54 0.66 -12.60
CA LEU A 122 -8.35 0.19 -11.89
C LEU A 122 -7.34 -0.41 -12.87
N ALA A 123 -7.77 -1.31 -13.76
CA ALA A 123 -6.91 -1.92 -14.77
C ALA A 123 -6.36 -0.89 -15.77
N ALA A 124 -7.04 0.21 -16.00
CA ALA A 124 -6.55 1.33 -16.81
C ALA A 124 -5.54 2.21 -16.06
N ALA A 125 -5.71 2.36 -14.73
CA ALA A 125 -4.82 3.17 -13.89
C ALA A 125 -3.59 2.39 -13.41
N ILE A 126 -3.75 1.09 -13.15
CA ILE A 126 -2.73 0.20 -12.60
C ILE A 126 -2.81 -1.14 -13.34
N LYS A 127 -2.06 -1.30 -14.42
CA LYS A 127 -1.94 -2.59 -15.10
C LYS A 127 -1.01 -3.50 -14.31
N GLY A 128 -1.54 -4.52 -13.67
CA GLY A 128 -0.91 -5.35 -12.67
C GLY A 128 0.34 -6.17 -13.03
N ASN A 129 1.14 -5.74 -14.01
CA ASN A 129 2.32 -6.46 -14.48
C ASN A 129 3.68 -5.83 -14.07
N ALA A 130 3.67 -4.66 -13.44
CA ALA A 130 4.87 -3.99 -12.94
C ALA A 130 4.71 -3.71 -11.43
N ILE A 131 4.98 -4.73 -10.60
CA ILE A 131 4.80 -4.68 -9.15
C ILE A 131 6.13 -4.96 -8.45
N ILE A 132 6.44 -4.16 -7.44
CA ILE A 132 7.47 -4.42 -6.45
C ILE A 132 6.78 -4.65 -5.11
N ASP A 133 6.74 -5.90 -4.66
CA ASP A 133 6.22 -6.26 -3.34
C ASP A 133 7.39 -6.37 -2.35
N THR A 134 7.42 -5.51 -1.35
CA THR A 134 8.51 -5.43 -0.37
C THR A 134 8.60 -6.70 0.49
N LYS A 135 7.48 -7.35 0.81
CA LYS A 135 7.48 -8.64 1.51
C LYS A 135 8.07 -9.76 0.64
N ALA A 136 7.72 -9.80 -0.64
CA ALA A 136 8.27 -10.77 -1.58
C ALA A 136 9.78 -10.53 -1.79
N LEU A 137 10.22 -9.27 -1.88
CA LEU A 137 11.63 -8.92 -1.98
C LEU A 137 12.42 -9.35 -0.73
N ALA A 138 11.92 -9.08 0.47
CA ALA A 138 12.53 -9.52 1.73
C ALA A 138 12.64 -11.05 1.81
N ASN A 139 11.58 -11.77 1.42
CA ASN A 139 11.60 -13.24 1.34
C ASN A 139 12.61 -13.76 0.31
N SER A 140 12.79 -13.08 -0.82
CA SER A 140 13.80 -13.42 -1.83
C SER A 140 15.23 -13.26 -1.29
N ILE A 141 15.49 -12.20 -0.53
CA ILE A 141 16.79 -11.98 0.14
C ILE A 141 17.03 -13.07 1.19
N ASN A 142 16.03 -13.43 1.99
CA ASN A 142 16.09 -14.54 2.94
C ASN A 142 16.46 -15.87 2.25
N ALA A 143 15.77 -16.20 1.17
CA ALA A 143 16.04 -17.42 0.39
C ALA A 143 17.48 -17.47 -0.14
N ARG A 144 17.99 -16.33 -0.65
CA ARG A 144 19.40 -16.24 -1.10
C ARG A 144 20.40 -16.42 0.03
N ALA A 145 20.14 -15.90 1.23
CA ALA A 145 20.99 -16.12 2.40
C ALA A 145 21.02 -17.59 2.80
N LEU A 146 19.86 -18.24 2.88
CA LEU A 146 19.72 -19.67 3.20
C LEU A 146 20.43 -20.56 2.18
N LEU A 147 20.34 -20.28 0.89
CA LEU A 147 21.09 -20.99 -0.16
C LEU A 147 22.61 -20.89 -0.01
N LYS A 148 23.10 -19.83 0.63
CA LYS A 148 24.53 -19.65 0.97
C LYS A 148 24.90 -20.22 2.34
N GLY A 149 24.01 -20.95 3.01
CA GLY A 149 24.21 -21.49 4.36
C GLY A 149 24.23 -20.43 5.47
N ARG A 150 23.64 -19.25 5.22
CA ARG A 150 23.56 -18.14 6.19
C ARG A 150 22.14 -18.07 6.78
N PRO A 151 21.96 -17.54 8.01
CA PRO A 151 20.64 -17.31 8.55
C PRO A 151 19.87 -16.28 7.72
N ALA A 152 18.52 -16.40 7.74
CA ALA A 152 17.64 -15.41 7.10
C ALA A 152 17.80 -14.04 7.78
N PRO A 153 18.17 -12.98 7.06
CA PRO A 153 18.35 -11.64 7.65
C PRO A 153 17.04 -10.99 8.12
N PHE A 154 15.90 -11.39 7.57
CA PHE A 154 14.57 -10.86 7.89
C PHE A 154 13.63 -11.96 8.40
N PRO A 155 13.74 -12.38 9.69
CA PRO A 155 12.89 -13.46 10.22
C PRO A 155 11.39 -13.14 10.15
N VAL A 156 11.04 -11.86 10.31
CA VAL A 156 9.67 -11.34 10.17
C VAL A 156 9.63 -10.36 8.99
N THR A 157 9.00 -10.77 7.90
CA THR A 157 8.90 -9.95 6.66
C THR A 157 7.64 -9.10 6.59
N SER A 158 6.90 -8.99 7.69
CA SER A 158 5.79 -8.04 7.85
C SER A 158 6.32 -6.62 8.05
N LEU A 159 5.55 -5.61 7.61
CA LEU A 159 5.91 -4.21 7.81
C LEU A 159 5.94 -3.84 9.29
N SER A 160 4.82 -3.99 9.99
CA SER A 160 4.55 -3.40 11.30
C SER A 160 4.39 -4.40 12.44
N LYS A 161 4.52 -5.72 12.21
CA LYS A 161 4.52 -6.71 13.29
C LYS A 161 5.78 -6.58 14.15
N PRO A 162 5.75 -6.96 15.44
CA PRO A 162 6.94 -7.03 16.28
C PRO A 162 8.09 -7.80 15.59
N GLY A 163 9.29 -7.23 15.56
CA GLY A 163 10.44 -7.76 14.82
C GLY A 163 10.34 -7.63 13.29
N GLY A 164 9.35 -6.91 12.78
CA GLY A 164 9.15 -6.69 11.36
C GLY A 164 10.09 -5.67 10.74
N LEU A 165 9.89 -5.41 9.44
CA LEU A 165 10.84 -4.62 8.65
C LEU A 165 10.98 -3.17 9.12
N LYS A 166 9.90 -2.51 9.61
CA LYS A 166 9.99 -1.16 10.19
C LYS A 166 10.92 -1.12 11.39
N GLU A 167 10.74 -2.05 12.33
CA GLU A 167 11.54 -2.14 13.54
C GLU A 167 13.00 -2.49 13.22
N LEU A 168 13.20 -3.48 12.38
CA LEU A 168 14.53 -3.94 11.98
C LEU A 168 15.38 -2.85 11.29
N PHE A 169 14.74 -2.01 10.47
CA PHE A 169 15.40 -0.90 9.80
C PHE A 169 15.39 0.42 10.58
N GLY A 170 14.83 0.43 11.80
CA GLY A 170 14.76 1.63 12.64
C GLY A 170 13.85 2.73 12.08
N ILE A 171 12.81 2.37 11.32
CA ILE A 171 11.85 3.32 10.73
C ILE A 171 10.78 3.64 11.78
N THR A 172 10.94 4.77 12.46
CA THR A 172 10.06 5.20 13.56
C THR A 172 9.25 6.45 13.25
N ALA A 173 9.51 7.10 12.13
CA ALA A 173 8.96 8.42 11.80
C ALA A 173 7.46 8.41 11.43
N TYR A 174 6.87 7.24 11.17
CA TYR A 174 5.51 7.13 10.63
C TYR A 174 4.58 6.39 11.60
N GLN A 175 3.35 6.92 11.73
CA GLN A 175 2.32 6.27 12.54
C GLN A 175 1.98 4.90 11.92
N ALA A 176 2.08 3.85 12.73
CA ALA A 176 1.65 2.51 12.32
C ALA A 176 0.12 2.45 12.23
N HIS A 177 -0.38 1.60 11.33
CA HIS A 177 -1.83 1.41 11.11
C HIS A 177 -2.57 2.71 10.72
N SER A 178 -1.92 3.51 9.89
CA SER A 178 -2.48 4.57 9.08
C SER A 178 -1.98 4.31 7.67
N ALA A 179 -2.87 4.19 6.70
CA ALA A 179 -2.49 3.84 5.33
C ALA A 179 -1.39 4.77 4.78
N LEU A 180 -1.45 6.09 5.05
CA LEU A 180 -0.37 6.99 4.63
C LEU A 180 0.94 6.73 5.37
N GLY A 181 0.89 6.43 6.67
CA GLY A 181 2.08 6.06 7.45
C GLY A 181 2.73 4.80 6.90
N ASP A 182 1.95 3.79 6.55
CA ASP A 182 2.45 2.53 6.02
C ASP A 182 2.91 2.65 4.55
N VAL A 183 2.29 3.51 3.73
CA VAL A 183 2.81 3.93 2.40
C VAL A 183 4.22 4.50 2.51
N LEU A 184 4.44 5.48 3.39
CA LEU A 184 5.75 6.13 3.55
C LEU A 184 6.78 5.17 4.14
N ALA A 185 6.39 4.33 5.11
CA ALA A 185 7.24 3.29 5.66
C ALA A 185 7.62 2.23 4.62
N THR A 186 6.69 1.81 3.77
CA THR A 186 6.93 0.85 2.67
C THR A 186 7.95 1.39 1.67
N ARG A 187 7.92 2.70 1.36
CA ARG A 187 8.95 3.36 0.56
C ARG A 187 10.34 3.25 1.22
N GLU A 188 10.45 3.59 2.51
CA GLU A 188 11.74 3.51 3.23
C GLU A 188 12.26 2.08 3.31
N VAL A 189 11.37 1.12 3.60
CA VAL A 189 11.70 -0.33 3.60
C VAL A 189 12.21 -0.76 2.24
N LEU A 190 11.58 -0.34 1.14
CA LEU A 190 12.05 -0.67 -0.21
C LEU A 190 13.49 -0.17 -0.43
N ILE A 191 13.79 1.08 -0.07
CA ILE A 191 15.14 1.65 -0.22
C ILE A 191 16.16 0.78 0.54
N LYS A 192 15.86 0.43 1.79
CA LYS A 192 16.73 -0.41 2.63
C LYS A 192 16.91 -1.82 2.06
N LEU A 193 15.87 -2.43 1.56
CA LEU A 193 15.94 -3.76 0.92
C LEU A 193 16.79 -3.73 -0.36
N LEU A 194 16.69 -2.66 -1.16
CA LEU A 194 17.53 -2.49 -2.35
C LEU A 194 19.01 -2.30 -1.99
N GLU A 195 19.32 -1.52 -0.94
CA GLU A 195 20.68 -1.37 -0.42
C GLU A 195 21.26 -2.74 0.02
N CYS A 196 20.50 -3.55 0.77
CA CYS A 196 20.89 -4.90 1.17
C CYS A 196 21.14 -5.82 -0.04
N ASN A 197 20.34 -5.71 -1.08
CA ASN A 197 20.47 -6.54 -2.27
C ASN A 197 21.72 -6.20 -3.10
N LEU A 198 22.08 -4.91 -3.17
CA LEU A 198 23.30 -4.43 -3.87
C LEU A 198 24.58 -4.79 -3.13
N SER A 199 24.58 -4.83 -1.81
CA SER A 199 25.76 -5.17 -0.97
C SER A 199 26.10 -6.67 -0.93
N GLY A 200 25.36 -7.52 -1.64
CA GLY A 200 25.71 -8.94 -1.80
C GLY A 200 25.44 -9.82 -0.58
N VAL A 201 24.54 -9.39 0.31
CA VAL A 201 24.05 -10.19 1.44
C VAL A 201 23.40 -11.49 0.98
#